data_3ef57bc429bbb603cb82a0e2209c46c9
#
_entry.id   3ef57bc429bbb603cb82a0e2209c46c9
#
_cell.length_a   1.000
_cell.length_b   1.000
_cell.length_c   1.000
_cell.angle_alpha   90.00
_cell.angle_beta   90.00
_cell.angle_gamma   90.00
#
_symmetry.space_group_name_H-M   'P 1'
#
loop_
_entity.id
_entity.type
_entity.pdbx_description
1 polymer ?
#
loop_
_entity_poly.entity_id
_entity_poly.type
_entity_poly.pdbx_seq_one_letter_code
_entity_poly.pdbx_strand_id
1 'polypeptide(L)'
;MRLNYTLLLTDISKKQGLGIPYTELPVIIHTDLTTYTMAYITYEDEEYLSIVVPNKDGAEYAKILNKSTIIAIDVVYAQMLEKPRDTKGDVSYG
;
A
#
# COMPACT_ATOMS: atom_id res chain seq x y z
N MET A 1 12.38 -19.48 2.60
CA MET A 1 12.72 -18.05 2.44
C MET A 1 11.46 -17.21 2.49
N ARG A 2 11.52 -16.13 3.20
CA ARG A 2 10.36 -15.26 3.32
C ARG A 2 10.46 -14.12 2.33
N LEU A 3 9.31 -13.67 1.87
CA LEU A 3 9.26 -12.52 0.99
C LEU A 3 9.66 -11.25 1.74
N ASN A 4 10.33 -10.37 1.04
CA ASN A 4 10.66 -9.05 1.56
C ASN A 4 9.80 -8.04 0.82
N TYR A 5 8.69 -7.65 1.43
CA TYR A 5 7.71 -6.81 0.79
C TYR A 5 8.24 -5.40 0.52
N THR A 6 9.07 -4.87 1.43
CA THR A 6 9.59 -3.52 1.24
C THR A 6 10.53 -3.46 0.04
N LEU A 7 11.32 -4.50 -0.20
CA LEU A 7 12.16 -4.55 -1.38
C LEU A 7 11.34 -4.68 -2.64
N LEU A 8 10.31 -5.51 -2.60
CA LEU A 8 9.44 -5.70 -3.76
C LEU A 8 8.73 -4.40 -4.12
N LEU A 9 8.22 -3.70 -3.13
CA LEU A 9 7.53 -2.43 -3.39
C LEU A 9 8.48 -1.38 -3.93
N THR A 10 9.69 -1.33 -3.40
CA THR A 10 10.70 -0.41 -3.91
C THR A 10 10.99 -0.68 -5.38
N ASP A 11 11.12 -1.96 -5.72
CA ASP A 11 11.41 -2.35 -7.08
C ASP A 11 10.26 -2.01 -8.02
N ILE A 12 9.03 -2.26 -7.58
CA ILE A 12 7.84 -1.93 -8.37
C ILE A 12 7.76 -0.43 -8.61
N SER A 13 8.02 0.37 -7.58
CA SER A 13 8.00 1.81 -7.70
C SER A 13 9.01 2.28 -8.74
N LYS A 14 10.20 1.71 -8.72
CA LYS A 14 11.22 2.06 -9.70
C LYS A 14 10.81 1.67 -11.11
N LYS A 15 10.30 0.47 -11.28
CA LYS A 15 9.95 -0.04 -12.60
C LYS A 15 8.78 0.71 -13.20
N GLN A 16 7.89 1.23 -12.37
CA GLN A 16 6.75 2.01 -12.84
C GLN A 16 7.07 3.49 -12.97
N GLY A 17 8.31 3.88 -12.68
CA GLY A 17 8.72 5.26 -12.82
C GLY A 17 8.14 6.20 -11.78
N LEU A 18 7.67 5.66 -10.65
CA LEU A 18 7.06 6.48 -9.61
C LEU A 18 8.07 7.20 -8.74
N GLY A 19 9.20 6.55 -8.44
CA GLY A 19 10.21 7.15 -7.59
C GLY A 19 9.75 7.42 -6.18
N ILE A 20 8.79 6.64 -5.68
CA ILE A 20 8.19 6.86 -4.38
C ILE A 20 8.70 5.81 -3.41
N PRO A 21 9.12 6.21 -2.19
CA PRO A 21 9.55 5.21 -1.20
C PRO A 21 8.37 4.33 -0.79
N TYR A 22 8.68 3.10 -0.38
CA TYR A 22 7.63 2.16 -0.04
C TYR A 22 6.73 2.67 1.08
N THR A 23 7.24 3.52 1.95
CA THR A 23 6.46 4.05 3.07
C THR A 23 5.35 4.98 2.62
N GLU A 24 5.42 5.47 1.38
CA GLU A 24 4.41 6.38 0.85
C GLU A 24 3.57 5.74 -0.26
N LEU A 25 3.74 4.46 -0.47
CA LEU A 25 3.06 3.73 -1.52
C LEU A 25 1.84 3.02 -0.91
N PRO A 26 0.62 3.44 -1.23
CA PRO A 26 -0.56 2.80 -0.64
C PRO A 26 -0.75 1.40 -1.18
N VAL A 27 -1.12 0.49 -0.31
CA VAL A 27 -1.32 -0.90 -0.67
C VAL A 27 -2.62 -1.42 -0.08
N ILE A 28 -3.13 -2.48 -0.67
CA ILE A 28 -4.25 -3.25 -0.14
C ILE A 28 -3.69 -4.60 0.28
N ILE A 29 -3.82 -4.92 1.55
CA ILE A 29 -3.25 -6.15 2.09
C ILE A 29 -4.39 -7.12 2.38
N HIS A 30 -4.33 -8.28 1.72
CA HIS A 30 -5.31 -9.34 1.91
C HIS A 30 -4.73 -10.38 2.87
N THR A 31 -5.42 -10.60 3.98
CA THR A 31 -5.02 -11.63 4.92
C THR A 31 -6.09 -12.72 4.96
N ASP A 32 -5.81 -13.76 5.71
CA ASP A 32 -6.76 -14.87 5.84
C ASP A 32 -8.00 -14.47 6.65
N LEU A 33 -7.99 -13.35 7.34
CA LEU A 33 -9.11 -12.91 8.16
C LEU A 33 -9.79 -11.67 7.62
N THR A 34 -9.05 -10.76 7.01
CA THR A 34 -9.62 -9.50 6.58
C THR A 34 -8.74 -8.85 5.52
N THR A 35 -9.23 -7.76 4.96
CA THR A 35 -8.50 -6.97 3.97
C THR A 35 -8.31 -5.57 4.51
N TYR A 36 -7.07 -5.07 4.43
CA TYR A 36 -6.75 -3.71 4.84
C TYR A 36 -6.56 -2.88 3.59
N THR A 37 -7.45 -1.91 3.39
CA THR A 37 -7.37 -1.03 2.24
C THR A 37 -6.61 0.24 2.62
N MET A 38 -5.88 0.80 1.66
CA MET A 38 -5.13 2.04 1.85
C MET A 38 -4.18 1.97 3.04
N ALA A 39 -3.44 0.88 3.12
CA ALA A 39 -2.44 0.70 4.16
C ALA A 39 -1.09 1.19 3.65
N TYR A 40 -0.24 1.56 4.58
CA TYR A 40 1.15 1.93 4.28
C TYR A 40 2.06 1.10 5.14
N ILE A 41 3.07 0.50 4.52
CA ILE A 41 4.02 -0.32 5.25
C ILE A 41 5.07 0.57 5.88
N THR A 42 5.27 0.44 7.20
CA THR A 42 6.24 1.27 7.90
C THR A 42 7.49 0.51 8.32
N TYR A 43 7.36 -0.80 8.51
CA TYR A 43 8.49 -1.59 8.98
C TYR A 43 8.27 -3.05 8.63
N GLU A 44 9.35 -3.76 8.39
CA GLU A 44 9.27 -5.18 8.07
C GLU A 44 10.48 -5.91 8.64
N ASP A 45 10.24 -7.07 9.24
CA ASP A 45 11.32 -7.98 9.55
C ASP A 45 10.98 -9.34 8.94
N GLU A 46 11.67 -10.39 9.37
CA GLU A 46 11.48 -11.70 8.75
C GLU A 46 10.09 -12.26 8.93
N GLU A 47 9.44 -11.93 10.05
CA GLU A 47 8.18 -12.56 10.39
C GLU A 47 7.00 -11.61 10.44
N TYR A 48 7.25 -10.33 10.63
CA TYR A 48 6.19 -9.36 10.87
C TYR A 48 6.27 -8.18 9.92
N LEU A 49 5.10 -7.63 9.67
CA LEU A 49 4.95 -6.45 8.84
C LEU A 49 4.14 -5.43 9.62
N SER A 50 4.72 -4.25 9.82
CA SER A 50 4.01 -3.17 10.52
C SER A 50 3.41 -2.25 9.48
N ILE A 51 2.12 -1.94 9.64
CA ILE A 51 1.41 -1.07 8.69
C ILE A 51 0.65 -0.01 9.46
N VAL A 52 0.34 1.07 8.76
CA VAL A 52 -0.53 2.12 9.26
C VAL A 52 -1.79 2.12 8.43
N VAL A 53 -2.94 2.11 9.10
CA VAL A 53 -4.24 2.01 8.45
C VAL A 53 -5.10 3.17 8.92
N PRO A 54 -5.74 3.92 8.01
CA PRO A 54 -6.65 4.98 8.41
C PRO A 54 -7.94 4.39 9.00
N ASN A 55 -8.49 5.08 9.96
CA ASN A 55 -9.76 4.72 10.56
C ASN A 55 -10.86 5.60 9.99
N LYS A 56 -12.11 5.17 10.20
CA LYS A 56 -13.26 5.88 9.66
C LYS A 56 -13.38 7.30 10.19
N ASP A 57 -12.95 7.52 11.40
CA ASP A 57 -13.05 8.84 12.02
C ASP A 57 -11.84 9.72 11.72
N GLY A 58 -10.98 9.29 10.80
CA GLY A 58 -9.83 10.08 10.41
C GLY A 58 -8.56 9.79 11.19
N ALA A 59 -8.66 9.03 12.25
CA ALA A 59 -7.47 8.63 13.01
C ALA A 59 -6.72 7.52 12.28
N GLU A 60 -5.47 7.39 12.60
CA GLU A 60 -4.65 6.29 12.06
C GLU A 60 -4.20 5.41 13.20
N TYR A 61 -4.05 4.13 12.90
CA TYR A 61 -3.49 3.23 13.91
C TYR A 61 -2.55 2.25 13.22
N ALA A 62 -1.60 1.76 14.00
CA ALA A 62 -0.61 0.81 13.52
C ALA A 62 -1.10 -0.60 13.78
N LYS A 63 -0.84 -1.49 12.84
CA LYS A 63 -1.11 -2.91 13.00
C LYS A 63 0.16 -3.68 12.70
N ILE A 64 0.37 -4.73 13.46
CA ILE A 64 1.50 -5.63 13.25
C ILE A 64 0.94 -6.94 12.78
N LEU A 65 1.29 -7.32 11.56
CA LEU A 65 0.78 -8.53 10.94
C LEU A 65 1.85 -9.60 10.90
N ASN A 66 1.46 -10.83 11.16
CA ASN A 66 2.34 -11.96 10.91
C ASN A 66 2.34 -12.21 9.41
N LYS A 67 3.51 -12.25 8.80
CA LYS A 67 3.60 -12.40 7.34
C LYS A 67 2.94 -13.68 6.83
N SER A 68 2.87 -14.71 7.68
CA SER A 68 2.25 -15.97 7.26
C SER A 68 0.74 -15.83 7.01
N THR A 69 0.12 -14.78 7.52
CA THR A 69 -1.31 -14.56 7.31
C THR A 69 -1.60 -13.77 6.04
N ILE A 70 -0.58 -13.23 5.38
CA ILE A 70 -0.78 -12.39 4.20
C ILE A 70 -0.90 -13.27 2.98
N ILE A 71 -2.00 -13.10 2.25
CA ILE A 71 -2.28 -13.87 1.04
C ILE A 71 -1.79 -13.12 -0.19
N ALA A 72 -2.03 -11.80 -0.23
CA ALA A 72 -1.67 -10.99 -1.39
C ALA A 72 -1.58 -9.53 -0.98
N ILE A 73 -0.82 -8.77 -1.74
CA ILE A 73 -0.72 -7.33 -1.57
C ILE A 73 -0.88 -6.69 -2.94
N ASP A 74 -1.84 -5.78 -3.04
CA ASP A 74 -2.05 -5.00 -4.26
C ASP A 74 -1.46 -3.61 -4.08
N VAL A 75 -0.75 -3.15 -5.08
CA VAL A 75 -0.17 -1.81 -5.07
C VAL A 75 -1.10 -0.87 -5.81
N VAL A 76 -1.48 0.23 -5.16
CA VAL A 76 -2.50 1.14 -5.68
C VAL A 76 -1.84 2.31 -6.41
N TYR A 77 -0.96 2.01 -7.36
CA TYR A 77 -0.22 3.08 -8.03
C TYR A 77 -1.02 3.74 -9.15
N ALA A 78 -2.05 3.10 -9.63
CA ALA A 78 -2.90 3.74 -10.65
C ALA A 78 -3.58 4.99 -10.10
N GLN A 79 -3.97 4.95 -8.85
CA GLN A 79 -4.58 6.09 -8.20
C GLN A 79 -3.62 7.27 -8.13
N MET A 80 -2.35 6.98 -7.92
CA MET A 80 -1.33 8.02 -7.87
C MET A 80 -1.12 8.65 -9.24
N LEU A 81 -1.21 7.84 -10.28
CA LEU A 81 -1.06 8.35 -11.64
C LEU A 81 -2.21 9.24 -12.05
N GLU A 82 -3.40 8.99 -11.53
CA GLU A 82 -4.58 9.77 -11.86
C GLU A 82 -4.68 11.08 -11.11
N LYS A 83 -4.00 11.17 -10.03
CA LYS A 83 -4.14 12.29 -9.14
C LYS A 83 -3.96 13.66 -9.80
N PRO A 84 -2.98 13.86 -10.65
CA PRO A 84 -2.78 15.18 -11.24
C PRO A 84 -3.88 15.59 -12.20
N ARG A 85 -4.69 14.70 -12.62
CA ARG A 85 -5.71 15.06 -13.57
C ARG A 85 -6.83 15.83 -12.98
N ASP A 86 -7.30 15.63 -11.97
CA ASP A 86 -8.35 16.21 -11.33
C ASP A 86 -9.06 17.21 -11.91
N THR A 87 -9.54 17.18 -12.60
CA THR A 87 -10.01 17.96 -13.35
C THR A 87 -11.10 17.72 -13.93
N LYS A 88 -11.39 17.33 -13.88
CA LYS A 88 -11.85 17.02 -14.53
C LYS A 88 -12.50 17.06 -14.80
N GLY A 89 -12.52 17.01 -14.66
CA GLY A 89 -12.66 16.90 -15.22
C GLY A 89 -13.27 16.53 -15.43
N ASP A 90 -13.28 16.54 -15.45
CA ASP A 90 -13.38 16.23 -15.95
C ASP A 90 -14.06 15.70 -16.10
N VAL A 91 -14.34 15.81 -16.03
CA VAL A 91 -14.51 15.38 -16.49
C VAL A 91 -15.19 14.98 -16.64
N SER A 92 -15.45 15.12 -16.73
CA SER A 92 -15.50 14.86 -17.12
C SER A 92 -16.06 14.55 -17.39
N TYR A 93 -16.38 14.68 -17.48
CA TYR A 93 -16.28 14.41 -17.90
C TYR A 93 -16.57 14.26 -18.05
N GLY A 94 -16.75 14.59 -17.83
CA GLY A 94 -16.41 14.40 -17.98
C GLY A 94 -16.55 14.30 -17.90
#